data_dccb812b73c7bc070a4d1c6a7fedb1bd
#
_entry.id   dccb812b73c7bc070a4d1c6a7fedb1bd
#
_cell.length_a   1.000
_cell.length_b   1.000
_cell.length_c   1.000
_cell.angle_alpha   90.00
_cell.angle_beta   90.00
_cell.angle_gamma   90.00
#
_symmetry.space_group_name_H-M   'P 1'
#
loop_
_entity.id
_entity.type
_entity.pdbx_description
1 polymer ?
#
loop_
_entity_poly.entity_id
_entity_poly.type
_entity_poly.pdbx_seq_one_letter_code
_entity_poly.pdbx_strand_id
1 'polypeptide(L)'
;WCSWKGANNYINWLNEQKFAGFDDWRLPKSQECRNLYDHDCKNTDFDGDIVHIDYKFPEGCGSTYWCQEDHGMNAIAYNFYSDRAYQVRKKAKDEESMCCRAVRTSGPPVKKSGRLSATGRSRKE
;
A
#
# COMPACT_ATOMS: atom_id res chain seq x y z
N TRP A 1 1.65 5.27 -11.93
CA TRP A 1 0.27 5.28 -11.47
C TRP A 1 -0.43 4.05 -11.95
N CYS A 2 -1.43 3.59 -11.26
CA CYS A 2 -2.13 2.39 -11.66
C CYS A 2 -3.58 2.43 -11.25
N SER A 3 -4.41 1.70 -11.96
CA SER A 3 -5.79 1.48 -11.59
C SER A 3 -5.79 0.43 -10.49
N TRP A 4 -6.94 0.19 -9.89
CA TRP A 4 -7.06 -0.83 -8.84
C TRP A 4 -6.72 -2.21 -9.42
N LYS A 5 -7.14 -2.48 -10.66
CA LYS A 5 -6.81 -3.76 -11.26
C LYS A 5 -5.30 -3.84 -11.49
N GLY A 6 -4.68 -2.76 -11.91
CA GLY A 6 -3.24 -2.74 -12.10
C GLY A 6 -2.49 -2.97 -10.80
N ALA A 7 -3.00 -2.39 -9.71
CA ALA A 7 -2.39 -2.60 -8.41
C ALA A 7 -2.48 -4.07 -8.00
N ASN A 8 -3.64 -4.68 -8.22
CA ASN A 8 -3.79 -6.10 -7.88
C ASN A 8 -2.94 -7.00 -8.78
N ASN A 9 -2.76 -6.63 -10.04
CA ASN A 9 -1.90 -7.40 -10.92
C ASN A 9 -0.45 -7.32 -10.45
N TYR A 10 -0.03 -6.16 -9.97
CA TYR A 10 1.31 -6.01 -9.42
C TYR A 10 1.48 -6.90 -8.19
N ILE A 11 0.48 -6.96 -7.32
CA ILE A 11 0.54 -7.80 -6.14
C ILE A 11 0.65 -9.27 -6.56
N ASN A 12 -0.13 -9.68 -7.56
CA ASN A 12 -0.07 -11.06 -8.01
C ASN A 12 1.31 -11.38 -8.57
N TRP A 13 1.91 -10.42 -9.27
CA TRP A 13 3.24 -10.63 -9.83
C TRP A 13 4.26 -10.79 -8.70
N LEU A 14 4.17 -9.99 -7.64
CA LEU A 14 5.09 -10.12 -6.51
C LEU A 14 4.99 -11.51 -5.90
N ASN A 15 3.77 -12.03 -5.79
CA ASN A 15 3.57 -13.36 -5.19
C ASN A 15 4.09 -14.46 -6.11
N GLU A 16 3.95 -14.30 -7.40
CA GLU A 16 4.49 -15.28 -8.33
C GLU A 16 6.01 -15.30 -8.28
N GLN A 17 6.63 -14.16 -8.09
CA GLN A 17 8.07 -14.07 -8.00
C GLN A 17 8.57 -14.39 -6.60
N LYS A 18 7.68 -14.55 -5.66
CA LYS A 18 8.04 -14.77 -4.26
C LYS A 18 8.98 -13.67 -3.82
N PHE A 19 8.59 -12.43 -4.08
CA PHE A 19 9.44 -11.28 -3.81
C PHE A 19 9.86 -11.26 -2.35
N ALA A 20 11.13 -11.07 -2.10
CA ALA A 20 11.73 -11.04 -0.77
C ALA A 20 11.49 -12.35 -0.01
N GLY A 21 11.19 -13.43 -0.70
CA GLY A 21 10.98 -14.72 -0.05
C GLY A 21 9.55 -14.95 0.43
N PHE A 22 8.61 -14.09 0.05
CA PHE A 22 7.25 -14.23 0.53
C PHE A 22 6.27 -14.30 -0.64
N ASP A 23 5.19 -15.02 -0.48
CA ASP A 23 4.17 -15.12 -1.51
C ASP A 23 2.80 -14.74 -0.97
N ASP A 24 2.73 -13.93 0.08
CA ASP A 24 1.48 -13.48 0.66
C ASP A 24 1.36 -11.96 0.64
N TRP A 25 1.90 -11.32 -0.37
CA TRP A 25 1.77 -9.88 -0.52
C TRP A 25 0.33 -9.51 -0.84
N ARG A 26 -0.11 -8.37 -0.41
CA ARG A 26 -1.47 -7.90 -0.65
C ARG A 26 -1.50 -6.37 -0.61
N LEU A 27 -2.60 -5.81 -1.01
CA LEU A 27 -2.81 -4.39 -0.80
C LEU A 27 -3.14 -4.17 0.67
N PRO A 28 -2.84 -3.02 1.21
CA PRO A 28 -3.14 -2.75 2.61
C PRO A 28 -4.62 -2.51 2.81
N LYS A 29 -5.09 -2.74 4.00
CA LYS A 29 -6.43 -2.36 4.36
C LYS A 29 -6.38 -0.88 4.71
N SER A 30 -7.48 -0.19 4.57
CA SER A 30 -7.49 1.25 4.85
C SER A 30 -7.05 1.54 6.28
N GLN A 31 -7.40 0.68 7.22
CA GLN A 31 -6.99 0.89 8.61
C GLN A 31 -5.46 0.77 8.75
N GLU A 32 -4.84 -0.10 7.95
CA GLU A 32 -3.40 -0.24 8.00
C GLU A 32 -2.71 1.02 7.47
N CYS A 33 -3.28 1.63 6.45
CA CYS A 33 -2.76 2.88 5.94
C CYS A 33 -2.93 3.97 7.00
N ARG A 34 -4.08 3.99 7.68
CA ARG A 34 -4.31 4.97 8.70
C ARG A 34 -3.30 4.82 9.83
N ASN A 35 -2.91 3.59 10.14
CA ASN A 35 -1.93 3.37 11.17
C ASN A 35 -0.53 3.82 10.76
N LEU A 36 -0.27 3.95 9.47
CA LEU A 36 1.01 4.43 9.01
C LEU A 36 1.06 5.95 8.91
N TYR A 37 -0.08 6.61 8.91
CA TYR A 37 -0.10 8.05 8.82
C TYR A 37 0.45 8.62 10.11
N ASP A 38 1.32 9.60 10.03
CA ASP A 38 1.86 10.24 11.20
C ASP A 38 1.98 11.72 10.87
N HIS A 39 1.15 12.53 11.47
CA HIS A 39 1.09 13.95 11.18
C HIS A 39 2.44 14.62 11.36
N ASP A 40 3.28 14.11 12.27
CA ASP A 40 4.55 14.73 12.52
C ASP A 40 5.64 14.31 11.54
N CYS A 41 5.39 13.30 10.72
CA CYS A 41 6.37 12.88 9.74
C CYS A 41 6.17 13.67 8.47
N LYS A 42 7.25 13.93 7.74
CA LYS A 42 7.17 14.63 6.49
C LYS A 42 8.01 13.93 5.46
N ASN A 43 7.40 13.47 4.45
CA ASN A 43 8.06 12.86 3.31
C ASN A 43 7.56 13.63 2.10
N THR A 44 7.97 13.30 0.91
CA THR A 44 7.51 14.04 -0.25
C THR A 44 6.99 13.09 -1.30
N ASP A 45 5.99 13.53 -2.03
CA ASP A 45 5.46 12.77 -3.13
C ASP A 45 6.19 13.18 -4.41
N PHE A 46 5.71 12.73 -5.55
CA PHE A 46 6.43 12.97 -6.80
C PHE A 46 6.43 14.45 -7.20
N ASP A 47 5.53 15.24 -6.65
CA ASP A 47 5.50 16.65 -6.95
C ASP A 47 6.27 17.46 -5.92
N GLY A 48 6.83 16.82 -4.93
CA GLY A 48 7.51 17.53 -3.85
C GLY A 48 6.58 17.99 -2.74
N ASP A 49 5.30 17.61 -2.81
CA ASP A 49 4.36 18.00 -1.77
C ASP A 49 4.53 17.08 -0.56
N ILE A 50 4.20 17.57 0.60
CA ILE A 50 4.42 16.82 1.82
C ILE A 50 3.36 15.76 2.02
N VAL A 51 3.77 14.57 2.39
CA VAL A 51 2.87 13.51 2.80
C VAL A 51 3.35 13.03 4.17
N HIS A 52 2.42 12.62 4.99
CA HIS A 52 2.70 12.34 6.39
C HIS A 52 2.93 10.84 6.62
N ILE A 53 4.08 10.37 6.19
CA ILE A 53 4.46 8.99 6.40
C ILE A 53 5.94 9.00 6.70
N ASP A 54 6.41 8.04 7.45
CA ASP A 54 7.78 8.00 7.90
C ASP A 54 8.73 8.09 6.72
N TYR A 55 9.80 8.86 6.85
CA TYR A 55 10.72 9.07 5.75
C TYR A 55 11.50 7.81 5.38
N LYS A 56 11.39 6.75 6.14
CA LYS A 56 12.05 5.52 5.76
C LYS A 56 11.36 4.92 4.54
N PHE A 57 10.16 5.36 4.19
CA PHE A 57 9.53 4.89 2.97
C PHE A 57 10.03 5.74 1.79
N PRO A 58 10.16 5.16 0.63
CA PRO A 58 10.70 5.91 -0.50
C PRO A 58 9.85 7.13 -0.81
N GLU A 59 10.49 8.21 -1.17
CA GLU A 59 9.76 9.39 -1.55
C GLU A 59 9.46 9.33 -3.03
N GLY A 60 8.68 10.21 -3.51
CA GLY A 60 8.50 10.30 -4.95
C GLY A 60 7.32 9.58 -5.53
N CYS A 61 6.56 8.89 -4.75
CA CYS A 61 5.35 8.27 -5.24
C CYS A 61 4.20 9.23 -5.03
N GLY A 62 2.98 8.84 -5.26
CA GLY A 62 1.86 9.74 -5.07
C GLY A 62 1.44 9.84 -3.63
N SER A 63 0.44 10.66 -3.37
CA SER A 63 -0.08 10.81 -2.03
C SER A 63 -1.22 9.84 -1.76
N THR A 64 -1.78 9.22 -2.78
CA THR A 64 -2.97 8.38 -2.64
C THR A 64 -2.65 6.96 -3.02
N TYR A 65 -3.00 6.03 -2.17
CA TYR A 65 -2.67 4.63 -2.37
C TYR A 65 -3.91 3.76 -2.34
N TRP A 66 -3.96 2.78 -3.22
CA TRP A 66 -5.08 1.85 -3.27
C TRP A 66 -5.07 0.95 -2.04
N CYS A 67 -6.24 0.68 -1.52
CA CYS A 67 -6.43 -0.27 -0.43
C CYS A 67 -7.16 -1.48 -0.95
N GLN A 68 -7.28 -2.52 -0.14
CA GLN A 68 -7.85 -3.74 -0.64
C GLN A 68 -9.37 -3.78 -0.64
N GLU A 69 -10.02 -2.88 0.04
CA GLU A 69 -11.47 -2.94 0.18
C GLU A 69 -12.16 -2.70 -1.17
N ASP A 70 -13.02 -3.63 -1.55
CA ASP A 70 -13.66 -3.67 -2.82
C ASP A 70 -15.11 -3.27 -2.67
N HIS A 71 -15.55 -2.24 -3.36
CA HIS A 71 -16.89 -1.75 -3.29
C HIS A 71 -17.52 -1.70 -4.69
N GLY A 72 -17.53 -2.78 -5.38
CA GLY A 72 -18.16 -2.84 -6.70
C GLY A 72 -17.38 -2.11 -7.76
N MET A 73 -17.87 -1.03 -8.28
CA MET A 73 -17.14 -0.28 -9.29
C MET A 73 -16.09 0.60 -8.65
N ASN A 74 -16.12 0.75 -7.35
CA ASN A 74 -15.17 1.56 -6.63
C ASN A 74 -14.34 0.70 -5.69
N ALA A 75 -13.23 1.21 -5.26
CA ALA A 75 -12.42 0.60 -4.21
C ALA A 75 -11.98 1.71 -3.28
N ILE A 76 -11.43 1.36 -2.14
CA ILE A 76 -11.02 2.36 -1.19
C ILE A 76 -9.59 2.78 -1.49
N ALA A 77 -9.32 4.05 -1.36
CA ALA A 77 -7.97 4.59 -1.46
C ALA A 77 -7.71 5.46 -0.25
N TYR A 78 -6.47 5.55 0.17
CA TYR A 78 -6.10 6.34 1.33
C TYR A 78 -5.13 7.45 0.91
N ASN A 79 -5.40 8.68 1.37
CA ASN A 79 -4.57 9.81 1.04
C ASN A 79 -3.71 10.19 2.23
N PHE A 80 -2.38 10.11 2.07
CA PHE A 80 -1.46 10.39 3.16
C PHE A 80 -1.22 11.89 3.39
N TYR A 81 -1.79 12.73 2.56
CA TYR A 81 -1.67 14.16 2.81
C TYR A 81 -2.80 14.58 3.74
N SER A 82 -4.00 14.09 3.50
CA SER A 82 -5.17 14.53 4.23
C SER A 82 -5.66 13.56 5.29
N ASP A 83 -5.05 12.39 5.39
CA ASP A 83 -5.47 11.36 6.37
C ASP A 83 -6.91 10.98 6.11
N ARG A 84 -7.27 10.69 4.86
CA ARG A 84 -8.61 10.30 4.54
C ARG A 84 -8.66 9.09 3.68
N ALA A 85 -9.61 8.21 3.97
CA ALA A 85 -9.92 7.07 3.13
C ALA A 85 -11.19 7.38 2.40
N TYR A 86 -11.29 7.09 1.13
CA TYR A 86 -12.49 7.39 0.37
C TYR A 86 -12.62 6.43 -0.81
N GLN A 87 -13.78 6.41 -1.40
CA GLN A 87 -14.03 5.53 -2.53
C GLN A 87 -13.60 6.18 -3.81
N VAL A 88 -12.95 5.45 -4.66
CA VAL A 88 -12.46 5.94 -5.94
C VAL A 88 -12.83 4.91 -6.99
N ARG A 89 -13.19 5.34 -8.18
CA ARG A 89 -13.50 4.41 -9.26
C ARG A 89 -12.29 3.55 -9.54
N LYS A 90 -12.48 2.28 -9.68
CA LYS A 90 -11.37 1.34 -9.86
C LYS A 90 -10.54 1.66 -11.10
N LYS A 91 -11.10 2.35 -12.07
CA LYS A 91 -10.36 2.66 -13.27
C LYS A 91 -9.51 3.91 -13.15
N ALA A 92 -9.65 4.67 -12.09
CA ALA A 92 -8.89 5.90 -11.95
C ALA A 92 -7.42 5.59 -11.77
N LYS A 93 -6.57 6.35 -12.35
CA LYS A 93 -5.13 6.19 -12.13
C LYS A 93 -4.40 7.50 -12.31
N ASP A 94 -4.51 8.12 -13.45
CA ASP A 94 -3.72 9.29 -13.70
C ASP A 94 -4.20 10.54 -13.03
N GLU A 95 -5.45 10.84 -13.11
CA GLU A 95 -5.94 12.06 -12.55
C GLU A 95 -5.81 12.08 -11.06
N GLU A 96 -5.82 10.94 -10.43
CA GLU A 96 -5.76 10.91 -8.99
C GLU A 96 -4.37 10.56 -8.49
N SER A 97 -3.42 10.40 -9.35
CA SER A 97 -2.06 10.02 -8.99
C SER A 97 -2.08 8.78 -8.09
N MET A 98 -2.82 7.76 -8.51
CA MET A 98 -3.00 6.58 -7.68
C MET A 98 -1.78 5.68 -7.70
N CYS A 99 -1.34 5.27 -6.55
CA CYS A 99 -0.20 4.38 -6.39
C CYS A 99 -0.60 3.15 -5.62
N CYS A 100 0.27 2.19 -5.53
CA CYS A 100 0.03 1.03 -4.67
C CYS A 100 1.28 0.71 -3.89
N ARG A 101 1.10 0.11 -2.74
CA ARG A 101 2.23 -0.29 -1.91
C ARG A 101 1.86 -1.65 -1.36
N ALA A 102 2.70 -2.63 -1.60
CA ALA A 102 2.42 -3.98 -1.16
C ALA A 102 2.75 -4.13 0.32
N VAL A 103 1.94 -4.87 1.02
CA VAL A 103 2.20 -5.18 2.41
C VAL A 103 1.95 -6.66 2.58
N ARG A 104 2.35 -7.21 3.68
CA ARG A 104 2.02 -8.59 3.99
C ARG A 104 1.68 -8.67 5.46
N THR A 105 0.97 -9.68 5.80
CA THR A 105 0.67 -9.91 7.20
C THR A 105 1.97 -10.30 7.87
N SER A 106 2.20 -9.80 9.06
CA SER A 106 3.47 -10.04 9.69
C SER A 106 3.70 -11.51 9.91
N GLY A 107 4.88 -11.88 10.06
CA GLY A 107 5.29 -13.25 10.24
C GLY A 107 6.44 -13.56 9.33
N PRO A 108 7.11 -14.65 9.54
CA PRO A 108 8.25 -15.01 8.71
C PRO A 108 7.75 -15.58 7.41
N PRO A 109 8.62 -15.85 6.54
CA PRO A 109 8.26 -16.40 5.29
C PRO A 109 7.58 -17.63 5.60
N VAL A 110 6.56 -17.86 4.92
CA VAL A 110 5.92 -18.97 5.21
C VAL A 110 6.62 -20.07 4.96
N LYS A 111 7.12 -20.65 5.49
CA LYS A 111 7.82 -21.72 5.25
C LYS A 111 7.10 -22.62 5.61
N LYS A 112 6.15 -22.46 5.71
CA LYS A 112 5.44 -23.43 5.98
C LYS A 112 5.66 -23.91 7.23
N SER A 113 6.38 -23.73 7.80
CA SER A 113 6.58 -24.29 8.92
C SER A 113 6.61 -23.31 9.86
N GLY A 114 6.81 -23.03 10.46
CA GLY A 114 6.94 -22.24 11.41
C GLY A 114 6.76 -20.94 11.25
N ARG A 115 6.32 -20.30 12.01
CA ARG A 115 6.19 -19.09 11.85
C ARG A 115 6.79 -18.39 12.87
N LEU A 116 7.53 -17.62 12.84
CA LEU A 116 8.19 -16.96 13.82
C LEU A 116 7.66 -15.69 13.81
N SER A 117 7.34 -15.04 14.43
CA SER A 117 6.81 -13.85 14.45
C SER A 117 7.54 -12.80 14.11
N ALA A 118 7.66 -12.44 13.27
CA ALA A 118 8.49 -11.50 12.94
C ALA A 118 8.00 -10.30 13.37
N THR A 119 7.90 -9.33 12.79
CA THR A 119 7.72 -8.13 13.26
C THR A 119 6.44 -7.77 13.42
N GLY A 120 5.70 -8.37 13.30
CA GLY A 120 4.48 -7.97 13.60
C GLY A 120 3.90 -6.92 12.91
N ARG A 121 4.16 -6.61 11.85
CA ARG A 121 3.52 -5.69 11.26
C ARG A 121 3.62 -5.81 9.87
N SER A 122 3.04 -5.07 9.16
CA SER A 122 3.10 -5.16 7.76
C SER A 122 4.42 -4.75 7.25
N ARG A 123 4.83 -5.29 6.14
CA ARG A 123 6.03 -4.94 5.62
C ARG A 123 5.71 -4.26 4.40
N LYS A 124 6.33 -3.26 4.02
CA LYS A 124 6.07 -2.56 2.86
C LYS A 124 7.07 -2.72 1.86
N GLU A 125 6.76 -2.61 0.67
CA GLU A 125 7.68 -2.77 -0.39
C GLU A 125 7.61 -1.64 -1.32
#